data_92ce10da8d7bd9a85263bad955507a03
#
_entry.id   92ce10da8d7bd9a85263bad955507a03
#
_cell.length_a   1.000
_cell.length_b   1.000
_cell.length_c   1.000
_cell.angle_alpha   90.00
_cell.angle_beta   90.00
_cell.angle_gamma   90.00
#
_symmetry.space_group_name_H-M   'P 1'
#
loop_
_entity.id
_entity.type
_entity.pdbx_description
1 polymer ?
#
loop_
_entity_poly.entity_id
_entity_poly.type
_entity_poly.pdbx_seq_one_letter_code
_entity_poly.pdbx_strand_id
1 'polypeptide(L)'
;MLEEEPIFEDALFHQKRKHGVWREIEAPVMEGPIADTHAHVQMLRDPALALARAGAHNVGFVECIVDPSEDGFGPFQALPGWLMEATGALRRITGHCECGVHEVVVAVPRVRIACSVHPHNAKLYTPELEAALRAHLADRRVSALGEIGLDYHYDLSPREVQQEVFRAQIRLAKETGLPICLHMREAHDDGFAILKEEGFPEAGTLLHCYNLDEAELRRWVDAGCFIAFGGPLTFKKADEVREAAKIVPLDRLLTETDAPYMTPEPLRGIACEPAHTVWTADLMATVRGAETPEERAAFFEQLYANAVGLLDREPTAWQRSHEDGAHA
;
A
#
# COMPACT_ATOMS: atom_id res chain seq x y z
N MET A 1 -4.78 18.23 -24.51
CA MET A 1 -3.91 18.46 -23.33
C MET A 1 -4.81 18.30 -22.12
N LEU A 2 -4.58 17.31 -21.29
CA LEU A 2 -5.20 17.27 -19.98
C LEU A 2 -4.58 18.45 -19.21
N GLU A 3 -5.41 19.40 -18.77
CA GLU A 3 -4.92 20.47 -17.89
C GLU A 3 -4.25 19.80 -16.68
N GLU A 4 -3.01 20.17 -16.40
CA GLU A 4 -2.31 19.69 -15.22
C GLU A 4 -3.12 20.07 -13.97
N GLU A 5 -3.35 19.10 -13.12
CA GLU A 5 -4.05 19.35 -11.86
C GLU A 5 -3.24 20.34 -11.00
N PRO A 6 -3.86 21.29 -10.30
CA PRO A 6 -3.13 22.18 -9.42
C PRO A 6 -2.47 21.39 -8.27
N ILE A 7 -1.30 21.83 -7.85
CA ILE A 7 -0.69 21.38 -6.59
C ILE A 7 -1.19 22.34 -5.50
N PHE A 8 -1.90 21.80 -4.52
CA PHE A 8 -2.30 22.54 -3.33
C PHE A 8 -1.23 22.33 -2.25
N GLU A 9 -0.65 23.41 -1.75
CA GLU A 9 0.39 23.37 -0.70
C GLU A 9 -0.22 23.47 0.72
N ASP A 10 -1.23 22.63 0.97
CA ASP A 10 -1.96 22.57 2.24
C ASP A 10 -2.28 21.12 2.61
N ALA A 11 -2.91 20.89 3.78
CA ALA A 11 -3.35 19.60 4.24
C ALA A 11 -4.81 19.30 3.89
N LEU A 12 -5.49 20.16 3.14
CA LEU A 12 -6.92 20.00 2.84
C LEU A 12 -7.15 19.02 1.69
N PHE A 13 -8.27 18.35 1.71
CA PHE A 13 -8.71 17.56 0.57
C PHE A 13 -9.47 18.42 -0.43
N HIS A 14 -9.11 18.28 -1.70
CA HIS A 14 -9.66 19.06 -2.79
C HIS A 14 -10.37 18.15 -3.79
N GLN A 15 -11.69 18.31 -3.92
CA GLN A 15 -12.51 17.57 -4.87
C GLN A 15 -12.62 18.32 -6.20
N LYS A 16 -12.30 17.66 -7.30
CA LYS A 16 -12.56 18.17 -8.65
C LYS A 16 -14.03 18.01 -9.01
N ARG A 17 -14.72 19.12 -9.28
CA ARG A 17 -16.11 19.18 -9.72
C ARG A 17 -16.22 19.31 -11.23
N LYS A 18 -17.43 19.22 -11.77
CA LYS A 18 -17.70 19.50 -13.18
C LYS A 18 -17.19 20.89 -13.57
N HIS A 19 -16.70 21.01 -14.79
CA HIS A 19 -16.10 22.24 -15.34
C HIS A 19 -14.78 22.68 -14.67
N GLY A 20 -14.03 21.76 -14.07
CA GLY A 20 -12.70 22.06 -13.52
C GLY A 20 -12.70 22.89 -12.21
N VAL A 21 -13.84 23.05 -11.57
CA VAL A 21 -13.95 23.76 -10.29
C VAL A 21 -13.46 22.85 -9.17
N TRP A 22 -12.59 23.37 -8.31
CA TRP A 22 -12.08 22.69 -7.12
C TRP A 22 -12.87 23.15 -5.89
N ARG A 23 -13.12 22.24 -4.99
CA ARG A 23 -13.80 22.47 -3.73
C ARG A 23 -13.09 21.71 -2.62
N GLU A 24 -12.80 22.39 -1.54
CA GLU A 24 -12.37 21.79 -0.29
C GLU A 24 -13.49 20.89 0.28
N ILE A 25 -13.08 19.76 0.84
CA ILE A 25 -13.96 18.85 1.57
C ILE A 25 -13.32 18.49 2.90
N GLU A 26 -14.20 18.40 3.90
CA GLU A 26 -13.80 18.05 5.25
C GLU A 26 -13.30 16.61 5.31
N ALA A 27 -12.15 16.41 5.95
CA ALA A 27 -11.57 15.09 6.15
C ALA A 27 -12.37 14.30 7.21
N PRO A 28 -12.46 12.97 7.08
CA PRO A 28 -12.88 12.13 8.20
C PRO A 28 -11.92 12.30 9.40
N VAL A 29 -12.46 12.28 10.60
CA VAL A 29 -11.67 12.29 11.82
C VAL A 29 -11.11 10.89 12.06
N MET A 30 -9.79 10.80 12.23
CA MET A 30 -9.12 9.56 12.57
C MET A 30 -8.81 9.54 14.06
N GLU A 31 -9.54 8.72 14.81
CA GLU A 31 -9.40 8.58 16.26
C GLU A 31 -8.14 7.79 16.66
N GLY A 32 -7.42 7.22 15.71
CA GLY A 32 -6.16 6.49 15.88
C GLY A 32 -5.27 6.57 14.65
N PRO A 33 -4.05 6.06 14.71
CA PRO A 33 -3.16 5.99 13.56
C PRO A 33 -3.71 4.99 12.53
N ILE A 34 -3.46 5.26 11.27
CA ILE A 34 -3.79 4.37 10.15
C ILE A 34 -2.56 4.11 9.28
N ALA A 35 -2.64 3.12 8.40
CA ALA A 35 -1.58 2.75 7.50
C ALA A 35 -2.08 2.69 6.05
N ASP A 36 -1.20 3.05 5.13
CA ASP A 36 -1.34 2.76 3.70
C ASP A 36 -0.36 1.64 3.34
N THR A 37 -0.90 0.43 3.17
CA THR A 37 -0.07 -0.76 2.94
C THR A 37 0.30 -0.99 1.48
N HIS A 38 -0.06 -0.06 0.58
CA HIS A 38 0.28 -0.17 -0.84
C HIS A 38 0.15 1.18 -1.56
N ALA A 39 1.29 1.81 -1.88
CA ALA A 39 1.34 3.05 -2.63
C ALA A 39 2.60 3.13 -3.51
N HIS A 40 2.46 3.56 -4.76
CA HIS A 40 3.57 3.85 -5.67
C HIS A 40 4.03 5.29 -5.47
N VAL A 41 4.68 5.57 -4.35
CA VAL A 41 5.07 6.92 -3.91
C VAL A 41 5.95 7.63 -4.96
N GLN A 42 6.84 6.88 -5.64
CA GLN A 42 7.71 7.38 -6.71
C GLN A 42 6.95 7.86 -7.96
N MET A 43 5.71 7.41 -8.16
CA MET A 43 4.88 7.82 -9.28
C MET A 43 4.09 9.10 -9.01
N LEU A 44 4.10 9.60 -7.77
CA LEU A 44 3.40 10.81 -7.39
C LEU A 44 4.13 12.05 -7.92
N ARG A 45 3.38 13.09 -8.24
CA ARG A 45 3.93 14.35 -8.75
C ARG A 45 4.84 15.06 -7.75
N ASP A 46 4.51 14.98 -6.47
CA ASP A 46 5.30 15.49 -5.35
C ASP A 46 5.25 14.47 -4.19
N PRO A 47 6.18 13.50 -4.18
CA PRO A 47 6.23 12.48 -3.14
C PRO A 47 6.37 13.06 -1.72
N ALA A 48 7.15 14.13 -1.57
CA ALA A 48 7.41 14.73 -0.26
C ALA A 48 6.14 15.40 0.30
N LEU A 49 5.41 16.15 -0.53
CA LEU A 49 4.17 16.79 -0.12
C LEU A 49 3.08 15.77 0.16
N ALA A 50 2.99 14.70 -0.64
CA ALA A 50 2.04 13.62 -0.41
C ALA A 50 2.29 12.90 0.93
N LEU A 51 3.55 12.62 1.27
CA LEU A 51 3.93 12.07 2.58
C LEU A 51 3.67 13.05 3.73
N ALA A 52 3.87 14.35 3.51
CA ALA A 52 3.53 15.37 4.50
C ALA A 52 2.02 15.41 4.79
N ARG A 53 1.17 15.37 3.74
CA ARG A 53 -0.29 15.29 3.89
C ARG A 53 -0.71 14.01 4.60
N ALA A 54 -0.11 12.88 4.23
CA ALA A 54 -0.37 11.61 4.91
C ALA A 54 -0.15 11.74 6.42
N GLY A 55 0.99 12.30 6.85
CA GLY A 55 1.26 12.57 8.26
C GLY A 55 0.27 13.54 8.90
N ALA A 56 -0.15 14.60 8.19
CA ALA A 56 -1.15 15.55 8.68
C ALA A 56 -2.51 14.89 8.96
N HIS A 57 -2.81 13.78 8.29
CA HIS A 57 -4.05 13.00 8.44
C HIS A 57 -3.88 11.70 9.23
N ASN A 58 -2.87 11.64 10.10
CA ASN A 58 -2.63 10.50 11.00
C ASN A 58 -2.30 9.17 10.28
N VAL A 59 -1.82 9.24 9.03
CA VAL A 59 -1.21 8.08 8.37
C VAL A 59 0.20 7.92 8.93
N GLY A 60 0.40 6.92 9.78
CA GLY A 60 1.67 6.69 10.48
C GLY A 60 2.62 5.75 9.75
N PHE A 61 2.13 5.02 8.75
CA PHE A 61 2.92 4.05 7.98
C PHE A 61 2.49 4.05 6.50
N VAL A 62 3.48 3.95 5.60
CA VAL A 62 3.28 3.78 4.15
C VAL A 62 4.22 2.71 3.62
N GLU A 63 3.69 1.74 2.90
CA GLU A 63 4.48 0.80 2.11
C GLU A 63 4.64 1.34 0.69
N CYS A 64 5.90 1.63 0.30
CA CYS A 64 6.24 2.11 -1.03
C CYS A 64 6.55 0.93 -1.95
N ILE A 65 5.79 0.76 -3.02
CA ILE A 65 5.93 -0.34 -3.98
C ILE A 65 6.89 0.06 -5.08
N VAL A 66 7.93 -0.75 -5.33
CA VAL A 66 8.96 -0.48 -6.33
C VAL A 66 9.14 -1.69 -7.24
N ASP A 67 8.96 -1.50 -8.54
CA ASP A 67 9.34 -2.46 -9.56
C ASP A 67 10.66 -2.03 -10.23
N PRO A 68 11.80 -2.71 -9.95
CA PRO A 68 13.08 -2.31 -10.52
C PRO A 68 13.17 -2.42 -12.04
N SER A 69 12.28 -3.18 -12.69
CA SER A 69 12.22 -3.27 -14.14
C SER A 69 11.61 -2.05 -14.80
N GLU A 70 10.82 -1.25 -14.05
CA GLU A 70 10.15 -0.04 -14.49
C GLU A 70 10.75 1.21 -13.83
N ASP A 71 10.85 1.22 -12.51
CA ASP A 71 11.33 2.35 -11.69
C ASP A 71 12.85 2.41 -11.60
N GLY A 72 13.55 1.31 -11.93
CA GLY A 72 14.92 1.10 -11.49
C GLY A 72 15.02 1.05 -9.96
N PHE A 73 16.19 1.35 -9.45
CA PHE A 73 16.43 1.45 -8.00
C PHE A 73 16.53 2.91 -7.50
N GLY A 74 16.12 3.87 -8.35
CA GLY A 74 16.10 5.31 -8.01
C GLY A 74 15.30 5.64 -6.76
N PRO A 75 14.12 5.02 -6.51
CA PRO A 75 13.34 5.27 -5.31
C PRO A 75 14.09 5.00 -4.00
N PHE A 76 14.98 4.00 -3.97
CA PHE A 76 15.83 3.72 -2.80
C PHE A 76 16.76 4.89 -2.45
N GLN A 77 17.26 5.59 -3.47
CA GLN A 77 18.15 6.73 -3.30
C GLN A 77 17.38 8.00 -2.98
N ALA A 78 16.18 8.17 -3.55
CA ALA A 78 15.36 9.36 -3.41
C ALA A 78 14.61 9.42 -2.06
N LEU A 79 14.21 8.28 -1.50
CA LEU A 79 13.38 8.20 -0.30
C LEU A 79 13.90 9.04 0.89
N PRO A 80 15.20 9.04 1.25
CA PRO A 80 15.68 9.89 2.35
C PRO A 80 15.45 11.39 2.09
N GLY A 81 15.60 11.83 0.83
CA GLY A 81 15.33 13.20 0.41
C GLY A 81 13.84 13.53 0.56
N TRP A 82 12.96 12.67 0.07
CA TRP A 82 11.50 12.86 0.21
C TRP A 82 11.08 12.98 1.67
N LEU A 83 11.60 12.14 2.58
CA LEU A 83 11.28 12.20 4.01
C LEU A 83 11.78 13.47 4.68
N MET A 84 12.97 13.95 4.30
CA MET A 84 13.50 15.20 4.80
C MET A 84 12.64 16.40 4.32
N GLU A 85 12.30 16.47 3.04
CA GLU A 85 11.46 17.49 2.46
C GLU A 85 10.02 17.42 3.01
N ALA A 86 9.46 16.22 3.17
CA ALA A 86 8.15 16.00 3.78
C ALA A 86 8.09 16.53 5.22
N THR A 87 9.18 16.37 6.00
CA THR A 87 9.24 16.91 7.36
C THR A 87 9.17 18.45 7.35
N GLY A 88 9.82 19.09 6.38
CA GLY A 88 9.73 20.54 6.18
C GLY A 88 8.34 20.97 5.71
N ALA A 89 7.75 20.23 4.76
CA ALA A 89 6.41 20.50 4.25
C ALA A 89 5.35 20.34 5.35
N LEU A 90 5.41 19.25 6.15
CA LEU A 90 4.48 19.01 7.24
C LEU A 90 4.43 20.15 8.25
N ARG A 91 5.60 20.69 8.62
CA ARG A 91 5.66 21.87 9.49
C ARG A 91 5.01 23.11 8.88
N ARG A 92 5.10 23.29 7.57
CA ARG A 92 4.46 24.42 6.87
C ARG A 92 2.94 24.28 6.83
N ILE A 93 2.44 23.07 6.48
CA ILE A 93 1.00 22.84 6.31
C ILE A 93 0.24 22.70 7.64
N THR A 94 0.94 22.34 8.74
CA THR A 94 0.33 22.20 10.08
C THR A 94 0.69 23.36 11.03
N GLY A 95 1.72 24.14 10.74
CA GLY A 95 2.34 25.13 11.64
C GLY A 95 1.55 26.41 11.87
N HIS A 96 0.29 26.51 11.46
CA HIS A 96 -0.59 27.66 11.73
C HIS A 96 -1.82 27.30 12.56
N CYS A 97 -1.88 26.10 13.16
CA CYS A 97 -2.95 25.74 14.09
C CYS A 97 -2.51 26.02 15.53
N GLU A 98 -2.63 27.30 15.96
CA GLU A 98 -2.68 27.65 17.39
C GLU A 98 -4.02 27.19 18.02
N CYS A 99 -4.37 25.93 17.89
CA CYS A 99 -5.48 25.32 18.60
C CYS A 99 -4.91 24.40 19.67
N GLY A 100 -4.62 24.98 20.83
CA GLY A 100 -4.37 24.22 22.02
C GLY A 100 -5.62 23.43 22.42
N VAL A 101 -5.65 22.15 22.18
CA VAL A 101 -6.23 21.09 23.02
C VAL A 101 -5.90 19.76 22.33
N HIS A 102 -5.11 18.93 22.99
CA HIS A 102 -4.51 17.66 22.57
C HIS A 102 -3.35 17.80 21.55
N GLU A 103 -2.13 17.69 22.05
CA GLU A 103 -0.92 17.49 21.24
C GLU A 103 -0.99 16.10 20.58
N VAL A 104 -1.67 16.02 19.44
CA VAL A 104 -1.42 14.92 18.48
C VAL A 104 -0.05 15.22 17.89
N VAL A 105 0.93 14.37 18.19
CA VAL A 105 2.26 14.46 17.55
C VAL A 105 2.10 14.10 16.09
N VAL A 106 1.91 15.08 15.24
CA VAL A 106 1.84 14.92 13.80
C VAL A 106 3.26 14.68 13.27
N ALA A 107 3.48 13.55 12.64
CA ALA A 107 4.78 13.15 12.10
C ALA A 107 4.63 12.63 10.66
N VAL A 108 5.69 12.79 9.86
CA VAL A 108 5.76 12.12 8.55
C VAL A 108 5.66 10.61 8.77
N PRO A 109 4.90 9.88 7.94
CA PRO A 109 4.77 8.45 8.08
C PRO A 109 6.11 7.73 7.99
N ARG A 110 6.23 6.64 8.72
CA ARG A 110 7.31 5.69 8.49
C ARG A 110 7.10 5.04 7.13
N VAL A 111 8.13 5.04 6.29
CA VAL A 111 8.05 4.45 4.94
C VAL A 111 8.97 3.24 4.84
N ARG A 112 8.41 2.14 4.40
CA ARG A 112 9.13 0.91 4.03
C ARG A 112 8.98 0.68 2.54
N ILE A 113 9.70 -0.31 2.00
CA ILE A 113 9.72 -0.62 0.57
C ILE A 113 9.34 -2.09 0.38
N ALA A 114 8.33 -2.33 -0.47
CA ALA A 114 8.16 -3.62 -1.11
C ALA A 114 8.82 -3.55 -2.48
N CYS A 115 9.64 -4.56 -2.81
CA CYS A 115 10.42 -4.56 -4.05
C CYS A 115 10.32 -5.90 -4.76
N SER A 116 9.95 -5.88 -6.04
CA SER A 116 9.81 -7.09 -6.87
C SER A 116 9.56 -6.75 -8.33
N VAL A 117 9.42 -7.75 -9.20
CA VAL A 117 8.98 -7.56 -10.58
C VAL A 117 7.49 -7.87 -10.70
N HIS A 118 6.71 -6.86 -11.08
CA HIS A 118 5.27 -6.94 -11.28
C HIS A 118 4.89 -7.90 -12.42
N PRO A 119 3.74 -8.58 -12.40
CA PRO A 119 3.31 -9.50 -13.46
C PRO A 119 3.26 -8.86 -14.86
N HIS A 120 2.97 -7.57 -14.98
CA HIS A 120 3.03 -6.86 -16.26
C HIS A 120 4.43 -6.93 -16.91
N ASN A 121 5.46 -6.92 -16.07
CA ASN A 121 6.87 -6.86 -16.45
C ASN A 121 7.58 -8.23 -16.34
N ALA A 122 6.86 -9.31 -16.10
CA ALA A 122 7.42 -10.65 -15.94
C ALA A 122 8.35 -11.05 -17.11
N LYS A 123 8.04 -10.64 -18.34
CA LYS A 123 8.89 -10.86 -19.54
C LYS A 123 10.27 -10.21 -19.45
N LEU A 124 10.49 -9.28 -18.52
CA LEU A 124 11.77 -8.59 -18.29
C LEU A 124 12.61 -9.26 -17.18
N TYR A 125 12.07 -10.30 -16.53
CA TYR A 125 12.74 -11.00 -15.44
C TYR A 125 13.87 -11.85 -16.00
N THR A 126 15.12 -11.33 -15.88
CA THR A 126 16.34 -12.00 -16.30
C THR A 126 17.18 -12.39 -15.09
N PRO A 127 18.17 -13.31 -15.23
CA PRO A 127 19.10 -13.61 -14.14
C PRO A 127 19.84 -12.38 -13.59
N GLU A 128 20.15 -11.40 -14.45
CA GLU A 128 20.81 -10.15 -14.05
C GLU A 128 19.87 -9.28 -13.22
N LEU A 129 18.58 -9.18 -13.61
CA LEU A 129 17.57 -8.44 -12.86
C LEU A 129 17.28 -9.12 -11.52
N GLU A 130 17.20 -10.46 -11.49
CA GLU A 130 17.06 -11.20 -10.24
C GLU A 130 18.26 -10.98 -9.31
N ALA A 131 19.47 -10.99 -9.82
CA ALA A 131 20.67 -10.74 -9.02
C ALA A 131 20.66 -9.32 -8.44
N ALA A 132 20.26 -8.32 -9.23
CA ALA A 132 20.12 -6.94 -8.77
C ALA A 132 18.99 -6.81 -7.73
N LEU A 133 17.84 -7.46 -7.95
CA LEU A 133 16.74 -7.52 -6.98
C LEU A 133 17.22 -8.12 -5.66
N ARG A 134 17.91 -9.27 -5.68
CA ARG A 134 18.49 -9.91 -4.49
C ARG A 134 19.40 -8.97 -3.70
N ALA A 135 20.26 -8.21 -4.39
CA ALA A 135 21.14 -7.25 -3.74
C ALA A 135 20.33 -6.14 -3.01
N HIS A 136 19.23 -5.67 -3.59
CA HIS A 136 18.38 -4.65 -2.97
C HIS A 136 17.46 -5.20 -1.87
N LEU A 137 17.06 -6.48 -1.94
CA LEU A 137 16.32 -7.12 -0.84
C LEU A 137 17.13 -7.19 0.47
N ALA A 138 18.44 -7.06 0.40
CA ALA A 138 19.31 -6.95 1.59
C ALA A 138 19.21 -5.59 2.29
N ASP A 139 18.69 -4.55 1.64
CA ASP A 139 18.46 -3.24 2.25
C ASP A 139 17.46 -3.37 3.39
N ARG A 140 17.81 -2.84 4.56
CA ARG A 140 16.97 -2.91 5.78
C ARG A 140 15.63 -2.21 5.66
N ARG A 141 15.47 -1.31 4.67
CA ARG A 141 14.21 -0.64 4.38
C ARG A 141 13.21 -1.53 3.65
N VAL A 142 13.69 -2.62 3.02
CA VAL A 142 12.82 -3.58 2.36
C VAL A 142 12.11 -4.44 3.41
N SER A 143 10.80 -4.42 3.37
CA SER A 143 9.89 -5.09 4.32
C SER A 143 9.13 -6.26 3.70
N ALA A 144 8.94 -6.24 2.38
CA ALA A 144 8.21 -7.26 1.64
C ALA A 144 8.79 -7.49 0.25
N LEU A 145 8.56 -8.67 -0.31
CA LEU A 145 8.73 -8.95 -1.72
C LEU A 145 7.37 -8.76 -2.40
N GLY A 146 7.24 -7.68 -3.12
CA GLY A 146 5.97 -7.24 -3.72
C GLY A 146 6.17 -5.99 -4.61
N GLU A 147 5.37 -5.87 -5.60
CA GLU A 147 4.13 -6.54 -5.93
C GLU A 147 4.38 -7.72 -6.88
N ILE A 148 4.01 -8.94 -6.49
CA ILE A 148 4.16 -10.16 -7.31
C ILE A 148 2.81 -10.80 -7.56
N GLY A 149 2.67 -11.58 -8.61
CA GLY A 149 1.44 -12.30 -8.86
C GLY A 149 1.10 -12.48 -10.32
N LEU A 150 -0.21 -12.35 -10.65
CA LEU A 150 -0.75 -12.60 -11.98
C LEU A 150 -1.78 -11.54 -12.38
N ASP A 151 -1.68 -11.04 -13.60
CA ASP A 151 -2.66 -10.14 -14.22
C ASP A 151 -3.09 -10.69 -15.60
N TYR A 152 -4.27 -11.29 -15.65
CA TYR A 152 -4.85 -11.81 -16.89
C TYR A 152 -5.82 -10.84 -17.54
N HIS A 153 -6.05 -9.67 -16.90
CA HIS A 153 -6.87 -8.61 -17.45
C HIS A 153 -6.09 -7.80 -18.51
N TYR A 154 -4.93 -7.27 -18.13
CA TYR A 154 -4.07 -6.52 -19.05
C TYR A 154 -3.20 -7.42 -19.90
N ASP A 155 -2.80 -8.57 -19.37
CA ASP A 155 -2.06 -9.64 -20.08
C ASP A 155 -0.79 -9.13 -20.79
N LEU A 156 -0.05 -8.20 -20.13
CA LEU A 156 1.10 -7.49 -20.71
C LEU A 156 2.38 -8.34 -20.80
N SER A 157 2.44 -9.45 -20.08
CA SER A 157 3.42 -10.52 -20.24
C SER A 157 2.69 -11.83 -20.49
N PRO A 158 3.26 -12.79 -21.25
CA PRO A 158 2.62 -14.10 -21.46
C PRO A 158 2.30 -14.77 -20.12
N ARG A 159 1.13 -15.39 -19.99
CA ARG A 159 0.64 -15.97 -18.72
C ARG A 159 1.58 -17.02 -18.15
N GLU A 160 2.16 -17.85 -18.99
CA GLU A 160 3.15 -18.86 -18.59
C GLU A 160 4.37 -18.20 -17.97
N VAL A 161 4.84 -17.09 -18.55
CA VAL A 161 5.98 -16.32 -18.01
C VAL A 161 5.61 -15.66 -16.69
N GLN A 162 4.39 -15.09 -16.58
CA GLN A 162 3.90 -14.55 -15.30
C GLN A 162 3.91 -15.63 -14.21
N GLN A 163 3.42 -16.83 -14.50
CA GLN A 163 3.37 -17.96 -13.56
C GLN A 163 4.80 -18.42 -13.16
N GLU A 164 5.72 -18.52 -14.11
CA GLU A 164 7.11 -18.90 -13.83
C GLU A 164 7.81 -17.88 -12.93
N VAL A 165 7.66 -16.57 -13.23
CA VAL A 165 8.26 -15.48 -12.46
C VAL A 165 7.59 -15.38 -11.08
N PHE A 166 6.29 -15.59 -10.98
CA PHE A 166 5.59 -15.62 -9.70
C PHE A 166 6.14 -16.73 -8.80
N ARG A 167 6.31 -17.96 -9.33
CA ARG A 167 6.93 -19.08 -8.59
C ARG A 167 8.36 -18.75 -8.14
N ALA A 168 9.17 -18.16 -9.02
CA ALA A 168 10.54 -17.78 -8.70
C ALA A 168 10.56 -16.77 -7.54
N GLN A 169 9.69 -15.78 -7.57
CA GLN A 169 9.62 -14.74 -6.54
C GLN A 169 9.03 -15.25 -5.22
N ILE A 170 8.09 -16.21 -5.22
CA ILE A 170 7.65 -16.89 -3.99
C ILE A 170 8.83 -17.62 -3.33
N ARG A 171 9.63 -18.34 -4.12
CA ARG A 171 10.82 -19.05 -3.59
C ARG A 171 11.84 -18.06 -3.01
N LEU A 172 12.03 -16.92 -3.68
CA LEU A 172 12.91 -15.85 -3.21
C LEU A 172 12.41 -15.24 -1.89
N ALA A 173 11.10 -15.01 -1.75
CA ALA A 173 10.50 -14.53 -0.51
C ALA A 173 10.72 -15.52 0.65
N LYS A 174 10.57 -16.82 0.40
CA LYS A 174 10.83 -17.87 1.40
C LYS A 174 12.32 -17.95 1.79
N GLU A 175 13.21 -17.78 0.84
CA GLU A 175 14.66 -17.73 1.08
C GLU A 175 15.05 -16.53 1.94
N THR A 176 14.52 -15.36 1.62
CA THR A 176 14.84 -14.11 2.30
C THR A 176 14.10 -13.93 3.64
N GLY A 177 13.04 -14.71 3.87
CA GLY A 177 12.18 -14.61 5.05
C GLY A 177 11.28 -13.37 5.03
N LEU A 178 11.06 -12.78 3.85
CA LEU A 178 10.18 -11.64 3.66
C LEU A 178 8.73 -12.08 3.40
N PRO A 179 7.73 -11.32 3.87
CA PRO A 179 6.35 -11.49 3.44
C PRO A 179 6.20 -11.14 1.96
N ILE A 180 5.09 -11.55 1.35
CA ILE A 180 4.76 -11.18 -0.04
C ILE A 180 3.54 -10.28 -0.10
N CYS A 181 3.57 -9.33 -1.05
CA CYS A 181 2.42 -8.54 -1.45
C CYS A 181 1.95 -9.01 -2.84
N LEU A 182 0.69 -9.43 -2.93
CA LEU A 182 0.12 -10.12 -4.09
C LEU A 182 -0.75 -9.21 -4.94
N HIS A 183 -0.45 -9.15 -6.23
CA HIS A 183 -1.33 -8.67 -7.28
C HIS A 183 -2.09 -9.83 -7.92
N MET A 184 -3.41 -9.82 -7.82
CA MET A 184 -4.27 -10.84 -8.45
C MET A 184 -5.40 -10.18 -9.23
N ARG A 185 -5.35 -10.25 -10.56
CA ARG A 185 -6.40 -9.69 -11.39
C ARG A 185 -6.87 -10.65 -12.45
N GLU A 186 -8.12 -11.11 -12.33
CA GLU A 186 -8.72 -12.16 -13.17
C GLU A 186 -7.90 -13.47 -13.20
N ALA A 187 -7.11 -13.71 -12.13
CA ALA A 187 -6.13 -14.80 -12.04
C ALA A 187 -6.11 -15.50 -10.66
N HIS A 188 -7.13 -15.29 -9.83
CA HIS A 188 -7.16 -15.77 -8.45
C HIS A 188 -7.06 -17.31 -8.34
N ASP A 189 -7.64 -18.06 -9.28
CA ASP A 189 -7.57 -19.52 -9.26
C ASP A 189 -6.15 -20.03 -9.46
N ASP A 190 -5.48 -19.54 -10.51
CA ASP A 190 -4.10 -19.94 -10.81
C ASP A 190 -3.14 -19.45 -9.73
N GLY A 191 -3.31 -18.18 -9.27
CA GLY A 191 -2.48 -17.61 -8.22
C GLY A 191 -2.58 -18.37 -6.91
N PHE A 192 -3.78 -18.74 -6.49
CA PHE A 192 -3.99 -19.53 -5.29
C PHE A 192 -3.44 -20.97 -5.44
N ALA A 193 -3.62 -21.60 -6.61
CA ALA A 193 -3.07 -22.93 -6.90
C ALA A 193 -1.54 -22.91 -6.82
N ILE A 194 -0.88 -21.91 -7.42
CA ILE A 194 0.58 -21.75 -7.38
C ILE A 194 1.07 -21.58 -5.94
N LEU A 195 0.40 -20.75 -5.13
CA LEU A 195 0.75 -20.58 -3.72
C LEU A 195 0.59 -21.85 -2.90
N LYS A 196 -0.43 -22.67 -3.20
CA LYS A 196 -0.57 -23.99 -2.56
C LYS A 196 0.54 -24.96 -2.95
N GLU A 197 0.98 -24.94 -4.20
CA GLU A 197 2.07 -25.79 -4.69
C GLU A 197 3.42 -25.37 -4.14
N GLU A 198 3.76 -24.08 -4.19
CA GLU A 198 5.02 -23.54 -3.71
C GLU A 198 5.06 -23.43 -2.16
N GLY A 199 3.90 -23.36 -1.50
CA GLY A 199 3.71 -23.09 -0.08
C GLY A 199 3.74 -21.58 0.23
N PHE A 200 2.75 -21.15 1.01
CA PHE A 200 2.68 -19.76 1.48
C PHE A 200 3.92 -19.39 2.32
N PRO A 201 4.52 -18.21 2.14
CA PRO A 201 5.61 -17.74 3.00
C PRO A 201 5.18 -17.63 4.46
N GLU A 202 5.97 -18.17 5.38
CA GLU A 202 5.71 -18.10 6.83
C GLU A 202 5.69 -16.66 7.35
N ALA A 203 6.43 -15.77 6.70
CA ALA A 203 6.50 -14.35 7.04
C ALA A 203 5.17 -13.61 6.84
N GLY A 204 4.28 -14.14 6.00
CA GLY A 204 2.96 -13.61 5.72
C GLY A 204 2.70 -13.38 4.24
N THR A 205 1.42 -13.30 3.90
CA THR A 205 0.94 -13.05 2.54
C THR A 205 -0.12 -11.97 2.61
N LEU A 206 0.09 -10.87 1.91
CA LEU A 206 -0.85 -9.76 1.75
C LEU A 206 -1.47 -9.84 0.35
N LEU A 207 -2.79 -9.98 0.27
CA LEU A 207 -3.55 -9.78 -0.96
C LEU A 207 -4.01 -8.33 -1.02
N HIS A 208 -3.41 -7.56 -1.94
CA HIS A 208 -3.71 -6.14 -2.07
C HIS A 208 -4.95 -5.88 -2.94
N CYS A 209 -5.50 -4.69 -2.83
CA CYS A 209 -6.59 -4.12 -3.63
C CYS A 209 -7.79 -5.06 -3.84
N TYR A 210 -8.20 -5.76 -2.77
CA TYR A 210 -9.31 -6.71 -2.88
C TYR A 210 -10.61 -5.98 -3.26
N ASN A 211 -11.23 -6.44 -4.34
CA ASN A 211 -12.39 -5.79 -4.93
C ASN A 211 -13.44 -6.77 -5.50
N LEU A 212 -13.44 -8.00 -5.02
CA LEU A 212 -14.38 -9.05 -5.40
C LEU A 212 -15.36 -9.38 -4.26
N ASP A 213 -16.15 -10.43 -4.44
CA ASP A 213 -17.15 -10.87 -3.49
C ASP A 213 -16.59 -11.73 -2.33
N GLU A 214 -17.47 -12.04 -1.37
CA GLU A 214 -17.14 -12.89 -0.22
C GLU A 214 -16.75 -14.32 -0.63
N ALA A 215 -17.36 -14.89 -1.66
CA ALA A 215 -17.14 -16.27 -2.05
C ALA A 215 -15.71 -16.49 -2.52
N GLU A 216 -15.18 -15.54 -3.33
CA GLU A 216 -13.79 -15.56 -3.77
C GLU A 216 -12.83 -15.29 -2.62
N LEU A 217 -13.18 -14.38 -1.69
CA LEU A 217 -12.33 -13.99 -0.58
C LEU A 217 -12.08 -15.13 0.41
N ARG A 218 -13.06 -15.99 0.62
CA ARG A 218 -13.05 -16.97 1.71
C ARG A 218 -11.81 -17.86 1.72
N ARG A 219 -11.38 -18.35 0.56
CA ARG A 219 -10.18 -19.19 0.45
C ARG A 219 -8.89 -18.49 0.88
N TRP A 220 -8.78 -17.19 0.63
CA TRP A 220 -7.62 -16.36 1.03
C TRP A 220 -7.62 -16.15 2.54
N VAL A 221 -8.78 -15.87 3.11
CA VAL A 221 -8.95 -15.76 4.57
C VAL A 221 -8.64 -17.08 5.25
N ASP A 222 -9.16 -18.22 4.74
CA ASP A 222 -8.92 -19.55 5.28
C ASP A 222 -7.44 -19.95 5.19
N ALA A 223 -6.70 -19.41 4.22
CA ALA A 223 -5.26 -19.59 4.10
C ALA A 223 -4.45 -18.66 5.04
N GLY A 224 -5.11 -17.80 5.81
CA GLY A 224 -4.48 -16.89 6.76
C GLY A 224 -3.86 -15.63 6.15
N CYS A 225 -4.23 -15.29 4.91
CA CYS A 225 -3.74 -14.09 4.24
C CYS A 225 -4.24 -12.81 4.93
N PHE A 226 -3.41 -11.77 4.89
CA PHE A 226 -3.85 -10.41 5.15
C PHE A 226 -4.55 -9.89 3.90
N ILE A 227 -5.63 -9.12 4.11
CA ILE A 227 -6.45 -8.59 3.01
C ILE A 227 -6.49 -7.08 3.12
N ALA A 228 -6.01 -6.38 2.09
CA ALA A 228 -6.07 -4.94 2.02
C ALA A 228 -7.22 -4.48 1.13
N PHE A 229 -7.94 -3.48 1.62
CA PHE A 229 -8.99 -2.79 0.89
C PHE A 229 -8.59 -1.34 0.65
N GLY A 230 -8.70 -0.93 -0.60
CA GLY A 230 -8.42 0.43 -1.04
C GLY A 230 -9.68 1.21 -1.42
N GLY A 231 -9.49 2.24 -2.25
CA GLY A 231 -10.55 3.10 -2.76
C GLY A 231 -11.77 2.38 -3.33
N PRO A 232 -11.66 1.22 -3.99
CA PRO A 232 -12.81 0.46 -4.49
C PRO A 232 -13.90 0.16 -3.44
N LEU A 233 -13.54 -0.02 -2.17
CA LEU A 233 -14.52 -0.18 -1.08
C LEU A 233 -15.53 0.95 -1.02
N THR A 234 -15.10 2.19 -1.35
CA THR A 234 -15.91 3.40 -1.27
C THR A 234 -16.81 3.63 -2.48
N PHE A 235 -16.64 2.85 -3.57
CA PHE A 235 -17.36 3.06 -4.80
C PHE A 235 -18.86 2.77 -4.63
N LYS A 236 -19.70 3.52 -5.37
CA LYS A 236 -21.17 3.47 -5.22
C LYS A 236 -21.79 2.09 -5.42
N LYS A 237 -21.17 1.25 -6.25
CA LYS A 237 -21.67 -0.09 -6.60
C LYS A 237 -20.84 -1.21 -5.96
N ALA A 238 -20.12 -0.94 -4.87
CA ALA A 238 -19.22 -1.89 -4.23
C ALA A 238 -19.87 -2.61 -3.01
N ASP A 239 -21.18 -2.90 -3.05
CA ASP A 239 -21.87 -3.56 -1.94
C ASP A 239 -21.27 -4.94 -1.66
N GLU A 240 -20.95 -5.71 -2.72
CA GLU A 240 -20.32 -7.04 -2.60
C GLU A 240 -18.92 -6.96 -1.93
N VAL A 241 -18.13 -5.93 -2.25
CA VAL A 241 -16.83 -5.69 -1.62
C VAL A 241 -16.98 -5.33 -0.14
N ARG A 242 -18.02 -4.53 0.21
CA ARG A 242 -18.32 -4.20 1.61
C ARG A 242 -18.77 -5.42 2.40
N GLU A 243 -19.58 -6.31 1.81
CA GLU A 243 -19.93 -7.58 2.45
C GLU A 243 -18.69 -8.49 2.61
N ALA A 244 -17.84 -8.59 1.59
CA ALA A 244 -16.59 -9.31 1.68
C ALA A 244 -15.68 -8.78 2.81
N ALA A 245 -15.60 -7.46 2.99
CA ALA A 245 -14.79 -6.87 4.06
C ALA A 245 -15.25 -7.29 5.47
N LYS A 246 -16.51 -7.71 5.66
CA LYS A 246 -17.04 -8.13 6.97
C LYS A 246 -16.51 -9.47 7.44
N ILE A 247 -16.14 -10.37 6.53
CA ILE A 247 -15.69 -11.72 6.89
C ILE A 247 -14.20 -11.81 7.24
N VAL A 248 -13.41 -10.79 6.90
CA VAL A 248 -11.97 -10.80 7.21
C VAL A 248 -11.76 -10.73 8.72
N PRO A 249 -10.98 -11.65 9.33
CA PRO A 249 -10.59 -11.51 10.74
C PRO A 249 -9.95 -10.17 11.00
N LEU A 250 -10.28 -9.52 12.12
CA LEU A 250 -9.81 -8.16 12.40
C LEU A 250 -8.28 -8.08 12.43
N ASP A 251 -7.60 -9.13 12.87
CA ASP A 251 -6.13 -9.25 12.91
C ASP A 251 -5.49 -9.57 11.54
N ARG A 252 -6.28 -9.61 10.45
CA ARG A 252 -5.85 -9.82 9.06
C ARG A 252 -6.33 -8.72 8.12
N LEU A 253 -7.03 -7.72 8.65
CA LEU A 253 -7.61 -6.64 7.86
C LEU A 253 -6.61 -5.48 7.74
N LEU A 254 -6.49 -4.93 6.53
CA LEU A 254 -5.60 -3.83 6.21
C LEU A 254 -6.32 -2.78 5.34
N THR A 255 -5.77 -1.58 5.32
CA THR A 255 -6.17 -0.49 4.41
C THR A 255 -5.00 -0.04 3.55
N GLU A 256 -5.33 0.43 2.36
CA GLU A 256 -4.36 0.93 1.39
C GLU A 256 -4.96 2.00 0.48
N THR A 257 -4.16 2.56 -0.43
CA THR A 257 -4.63 3.45 -1.50
C THR A 257 -4.48 2.89 -2.89
N ASP A 258 -3.40 2.19 -3.19
CA ASP A 258 -2.89 1.91 -4.53
C ASP A 258 -2.56 3.21 -5.30
N ALA A 259 -2.09 4.23 -4.56
CA ALA A 259 -1.77 5.54 -5.14
C ALA A 259 -0.68 5.42 -6.22
N PRO A 260 -0.81 6.12 -7.37
CA PRO A 260 -1.76 7.20 -7.72
C PRO A 260 -3.11 6.72 -8.25
N TYR A 261 -3.41 5.44 -8.19
CA TYR A 261 -4.63 4.83 -8.71
C TYR A 261 -5.74 4.76 -7.67
N MET A 262 -6.89 4.23 -8.04
CA MET A 262 -8.01 3.81 -7.19
C MET A 262 -8.51 4.86 -6.18
N THR A 263 -8.41 6.15 -6.51
CA THR A 263 -8.85 7.25 -5.65
C THR A 263 -10.24 6.99 -5.07
N PRO A 264 -10.43 7.06 -3.73
CA PRO A 264 -11.71 6.81 -3.09
C PRO A 264 -12.76 7.90 -3.38
N GLU A 265 -14.04 7.57 -3.19
CA GLU A 265 -15.08 8.58 -3.03
C GLU A 265 -14.83 9.37 -1.72
N PRO A 266 -15.06 10.68 -1.68
CA PRO A 266 -15.65 11.50 -2.75
C PRO A 266 -14.64 12.13 -3.71
N LEU A 267 -13.40 11.69 -3.70
CA LEU A 267 -12.28 12.30 -4.43
C LEU A 267 -12.07 11.73 -5.86
N ARG A 268 -12.97 10.88 -6.35
CA ARG A 268 -12.86 10.28 -7.69
C ARG A 268 -12.54 11.31 -8.77
N GLY A 269 -11.62 10.95 -9.67
CA GLY A 269 -11.25 11.74 -10.85
C GLY A 269 -10.03 12.64 -10.65
N ILE A 270 -9.34 12.51 -9.51
CA ILE A 270 -8.00 13.07 -9.26
C ILE A 270 -7.01 11.95 -8.97
N ALA A 271 -5.72 12.24 -9.02
CA ALA A 271 -4.69 11.29 -8.60
C ALA A 271 -4.85 10.94 -7.11
N CYS A 272 -4.65 9.67 -6.77
CA CYS A 272 -4.66 9.23 -5.39
C CYS A 272 -3.34 9.57 -4.70
N GLU A 273 -3.40 9.81 -3.39
CA GLU A 273 -2.24 10.02 -2.52
C GLU A 273 -2.40 9.16 -1.25
N PRO A 274 -1.33 8.82 -0.51
CA PRO A 274 -1.43 8.02 0.71
C PRO A 274 -2.39 8.61 1.76
N ALA A 275 -2.52 9.94 1.83
CA ALA A 275 -3.50 10.61 2.71
C ALA A 275 -4.96 10.17 2.43
N HIS A 276 -5.28 9.74 1.20
CA HIS A 276 -6.63 9.35 0.82
C HIS A 276 -7.10 8.05 1.48
N THR A 277 -6.20 7.27 2.09
CA THR A 277 -6.58 6.06 2.85
C THR A 277 -7.53 6.35 4.02
N VAL A 278 -7.60 7.60 4.52
CA VAL A 278 -8.54 8.01 5.56
C VAL A 278 -10.00 7.75 5.16
N TRP A 279 -10.35 7.91 3.87
CA TRP A 279 -11.70 7.69 3.37
C TRP A 279 -12.06 6.20 3.34
N THR A 280 -11.09 5.37 3.01
CA THR A 280 -11.23 3.90 3.04
C THR A 280 -11.35 3.41 4.48
N ALA A 281 -10.48 3.89 5.37
CA ALA A 281 -10.45 3.51 6.78
C ALA A 281 -11.74 3.94 7.51
N ASP A 282 -12.22 5.15 7.27
CA ASP A 282 -13.48 5.66 7.85
C ASP A 282 -14.68 4.80 7.46
N LEU A 283 -14.81 4.51 6.15
CA LEU A 283 -15.89 3.63 5.68
C LEU A 283 -15.71 2.19 6.20
N MET A 284 -14.48 1.69 6.27
CA MET A 284 -14.21 0.36 6.81
C MET A 284 -14.63 0.25 8.27
N ALA A 285 -14.36 1.24 9.11
CA ALA A 285 -14.81 1.27 10.49
C ALA A 285 -16.34 1.19 10.56
N THR A 286 -17.04 1.97 9.73
CA THR A 286 -18.51 1.93 9.62
C THR A 286 -19.02 0.56 9.17
N VAL A 287 -18.44 -0.05 8.13
CA VAL A 287 -18.78 -1.39 7.62
C VAL A 287 -18.59 -2.46 8.69
N ARG A 288 -17.61 -2.27 9.56
CA ARG A 288 -17.28 -3.19 10.66
C ARG A 288 -18.04 -2.90 11.96
N GLY A 289 -18.91 -1.88 11.96
CA GLY A 289 -19.79 -1.55 13.10
C GLY A 289 -19.06 -0.83 14.25
N ALA A 290 -17.95 -0.17 14.01
CA ALA A 290 -17.30 0.71 14.98
C ALA A 290 -18.00 2.08 14.92
N GLU A 291 -18.89 2.34 15.88
CA GLU A 291 -19.80 3.49 15.87
C GLU A 291 -19.36 4.62 16.82
N THR A 292 -18.79 4.25 17.98
CA THR A 292 -18.32 5.25 18.95
C THR A 292 -16.86 5.65 18.70
N PRO A 293 -16.41 6.83 19.15
CA PRO A 293 -15.01 7.23 19.03
C PRO A 293 -14.03 6.21 19.65
N GLU A 294 -14.38 5.59 20.77
CA GLU A 294 -13.58 4.59 21.43
C GLU A 294 -13.47 3.29 20.62
N GLU A 295 -14.57 2.83 20.02
CA GLU A 295 -14.59 1.67 19.13
C GLU A 295 -13.78 1.95 17.86
N ARG A 296 -13.90 3.15 17.29
CA ARG A 296 -13.13 3.56 16.11
C ARG A 296 -11.64 3.66 16.43
N ALA A 297 -11.27 4.24 17.56
CA ALA A 297 -9.88 4.29 18.00
C ALA A 297 -9.28 2.87 18.12
N ALA A 298 -9.95 1.96 18.81
CA ALA A 298 -9.51 0.58 18.96
C ALA A 298 -9.44 -0.15 17.59
N PHE A 299 -10.37 0.14 16.68
CA PHE A 299 -10.38 -0.41 15.34
C PHE A 299 -9.17 0.06 14.52
N PHE A 300 -8.89 1.37 14.49
CA PHE A 300 -7.74 1.92 13.75
C PHE A 300 -6.40 1.47 14.36
N GLU A 301 -6.29 1.43 15.69
CA GLU A 301 -5.11 0.87 16.37
C GLU A 301 -4.84 -0.58 15.94
N GLN A 302 -5.89 -1.41 15.81
CA GLN A 302 -5.72 -2.79 15.35
C GLN A 302 -5.30 -2.85 13.89
N LEU A 303 -5.90 -2.07 12.99
CA LEU A 303 -5.48 -2.02 11.57
C LEU A 303 -4.02 -1.57 11.44
N TYR A 304 -3.64 -0.55 12.21
CA TYR A 304 -2.26 -0.07 12.23
C TYR A 304 -1.30 -1.12 12.77
N ALA A 305 -1.67 -1.80 13.86
CA ALA A 305 -0.88 -2.89 14.43
C ALA A 305 -0.69 -4.06 13.45
N ASN A 306 -1.73 -4.40 12.67
CA ASN A 306 -1.65 -5.41 11.62
C ASN A 306 -0.62 -5.01 10.55
N ALA A 307 -0.70 -3.77 10.06
CA ALA A 307 0.18 -3.24 9.03
C ALA A 307 1.64 -3.23 9.47
N VAL A 308 1.93 -2.64 10.64
CA VAL A 308 3.31 -2.56 11.14
C VAL A 308 3.83 -3.93 11.59
N GLY A 309 2.96 -4.80 12.10
CA GLY A 309 3.31 -6.18 12.46
C GLY A 309 3.71 -7.02 11.25
N LEU A 310 3.11 -6.77 10.09
CA LEU A 310 3.45 -7.46 8.83
C LEU A 310 4.63 -6.79 8.12
N LEU A 311 4.63 -5.45 7.99
CA LEU A 311 5.46 -4.70 7.04
C LEU A 311 6.55 -3.83 7.69
N ASP A 312 6.49 -3.54 8.99
CA ASP A 312 7.51 -2.74 9.69
C ASP A 312 8.34 -3.60 10.64
N ARG A 313 8.86 -4.69 10.12
CA ARG A 313 9.59 -5.71 10.89
C ARG A 313 11.08 -5.38 11.01
N GLU A 314 11.71 -5.96 12.03
CA GLU A 314 13.17 -6.02 12.09
C GLU A 314 13.72 -6.78 10.89
N PRO A 315 14.91 -6.42 10.40
CA PRO A 315 15.54 -7.11 9.28
C PRO A 315 15.61 -8.62 9.51
N THR A 316 15.34 -9.39 8.47
CA THR A 316 15.40 -10.85 8.53
C THR A 316 16.82 -11.36 8.81
N ALA A 317 16.97 -12.62 9.18
CA ALA A 317 18.29 -13.22 9.33
C ALA A 317 19.08 -13.19 8.02
N TRP A 318 18.37 -13.37 6.89
CA TRP A 318 18.95 -13.28 5.56
C TRP A 318 19.46 -11.86 5.27
N GLN A 319 18.67 -10.83 5.50
CA GLN A 319 19.05 -9.43 5.32
C GLN A 319 20.30 -9.08 6.14
N ARG A 320 20.31 -9.43 7.43
CA ARG A 320 21.49 -9.18 8.31
C ARG A 320 22.75 -9.86 7.81
N SER A 321 22.66 -11.02 7.17
CA SER A 321 23.82 -11.74 6.64
C SER A 321 24.32 -11.20 5.29
N HIS A 322 23.55 -10.32 4.62
CA HIS A 322 23.86 -9.78 3.30
C HIS A 322 24.02 -8.23 3.29
N GLU A 323 24.00 -7.57 4.47
CA GLU A 323 24.10 -6.11 4.59
C GLU A 323 25.35 -5.51 3.92
N ASP A 324 26.48 -6.21 3.96
CA ASP A 324 27.76 -5.71 3.40
C ASP A 324 27.76 -5.66 1.86
N GLY A 325 26.80 -6.30 1.19
CA GLY A 325 26.66 -6.32 -0.27
C GLY A 325 25.75 -5.21 -0.83
N ALA A 326 24.91 -4.59 0.00
CA ALA A 326 23.89 -3.61 -0.43
C ALA A 326 24.48 -2.22 -0.72
N HIS A 327 25.75 -1.97 -0.37
CA HIS A 327 26.41 -0.66 -0.49
C HIS A 327 27.60 -0.68 -1.47
N ALA A 328 27.82 -1.77 -2.20
CA ALA A 328 28.81 -1.90 -3.25
C ALA A 328 28.15 -1.74 -4.65
#